data_1e7ca6f7015657cc8a9886c20de492e5
#
_entry.id   1e7ca6f7015657cc8a9886c20de492e5
#
_cell.length_a   1.000
_cell.length_b   1.000
_cell.length_c   1.000
_cell.angle_alpha   90.00
_cell.angle_beta   90.00
_cell.angle_gamma   90.00
#
_symmetry.space_group_name_H-M   'P 1'
#
loop_
_entity.id
_entity.type
_entity.pdbx_description
1 polymer ?
#
loop_
_entity_poly.entity_id
_entity_poly.type
_entity_poly.pdbx_seq_one_letter_code
_entity_poly.pdbx_strand_id
1 'polypeptide(L)'
;MKKKSFAILLAAALLLCLLPRMAPEAKAETVRNICSSCRKQADLEITGFKRFNDDYHYVIYICSHCRNSSYALFIGNPITSHSGGTETPTCTTGKTCTRCGTQYGKLGHDWGAWQSRGNNSEHFRTCQRDGCDAEQTAGCSGDSSASV
;
A
#
# COMPACT_ATOMS: atom_id res chain seq x y z
N MET A 1 25.72 10.22 -56.65
CA MET A 1 25.66 8.90 -55.96
C MET A 1 25.40 8.94 -54.45
N LYS A 2 24.93 10.07 -53.85
CA LYS A 2 24.71 10.18 -52.38
C LYS A 2 23.29 9.91 -51.86
N LYS A 3 22.29 9.81 -52.79
CA LYS A 3 20.87 9.62 -52.34
C LYS A 3 20.48 8.18 -52.00
N LYS A 4 21.20 7.17 -52.52
CA LYS A 4 20.87 5.75 -52.24
C LYS A 4 21.33 5.28 -50.85
N SER A 5 22.41 5.82 -50.30
CA SER A 5 22.91 5.46 -48.95
C SER A 5 22.01 5.95 -47.82
N PHE A 6 21.30 7.08 -48.03
CA PHE A 6 20.43 7.64 -46.97
C PHE A 6 19.14 6.82 -46.81
N ALA A 7 18.60 6.28 -47.90
CA ALA A 7 17.40 5.44 -47.89
C ALA A 7 17.65 4.09 -47.19
N ILE A 8 18.84 3.52 -47.32
CA ILE A 8 19.21 2.23 -46.73
C ILE A 8 19.39 2.41 -45.19
N LEU A 9 19.98 3.54 -44.76
CA LEU A 9 20.12 3.84 -43.34
C LEU A 9 18.77 4.11 -42.63
N LEU A 10 17.81 4.75 -43.33
CA LEU A 10 16.48 4.99 -42.80
C LEU A 10 15.68 3.68 -42.68
N ALA A 11 15.79 2.79 -43.63
CA ALA A 11 15.14 1.47 -43.62
C ALA A 11 15.69 0.57 -42.51
N ALA A 12 16.99 0.61 -42.27
CA ALA A 12 17.63 -0.15 -41.18
C ALA A 12 17.21 0.38 -39.78
N ALA A 13 17.06 1.70 -39.60
CA ALA A 13 16.60 2.31 -38.38
C ALA A 13 15.13 1.98 -38.10
N LEU A 14 14.27 1.94 -39.13
CA LEU A 14 12.86 1.54 -38.99
C LEU A 14 12.71 0.05 -38.63
N LEU A 15 13.56 -0.81 -39.18
CA LEU A 15 13.53 -2.25 -38.89
C LEU A 15 13.95 -2.56 -37.46
N LEU A 16 14.87 -1.78 -36.87
CA LEU A 16 15.24 -1.93 -35.45
C LEU A 16 14.11 -1.51 -34.47
N CYS A 17 13.21 -0.61 -34.89
CA CYS A 17 12.07 -0.21 -34.07
C CYS A 17 10.94 -1.26 -34.05
N LEU A 18 10.93 -2.21 -34.97
CA LEU A 18 9.93 -3.27 -35.09
C LEU A 18 10.33 -4.57 -34.35
N LEU A 19 11.55 -4.65 -33.84
CA LEU A 19 11.91 -5.78 -33.00
C LEU A 19 11.10 -5.67 -31.70
N PRO A 20 10.32 -6.72 -31.33
CA PRO A 20 9.67 -6.73 -30.04
C PRO A 20 10.78 -6.55 -28.98
N ARG A 21 10.76 -5.43 -28.25
CA ARG A 21 11.58 -5.29 -27.06
C ARG A 21 11.12 -6.40 -26.13
N MET A 22 11.90 -7.48 -26.08
CA MET A 22 11.73 -8.48 -25.04
C MET A 22 11.93 -7.72 -23.71
N ALA A 23 10.81 -7.38 -23.07
CA ALA A 23 10.86 -6.89 -21.72
C ALA A 23 11.65 -7.92 -20.91
N PRO A 24 12.64 -7.52 -20.08
CA PRO A 24 13.33 -8.48 -19.24
C PRO A 24 12.24 -9.23 -18.45
N GLU A 25 12.25 -10.57 -18.58
CA GLU A 25 11.35 -11.40 -17.77
C GLU A 25 11.57 -11.00 -16.30
N ALA A 26 10.53 -10.40 -15.70
CA ALA A 26 10.59 -10.03 -14.30
C ALA A 26 10.81 -11.33 -13.53
N LYS A 27 12.03 -11.52 -13.03
CA LYS A 27 12.37 -12.69 -12.21
C LYS A 27 11.36 -12.74 -11.07
N ALA A 28 10.64 -13.87 -10.95
CA ALA A 28 9.66 -14.07 -9.91
C ALA A 28 10.32 -13.80 -8.54
N GLU A 29 9.72 -12.94 -7.74
CA GLU A 29 10.19 -12.65 -6.40
C GLU A 29 10.03 -13.91 -5.56
N THR A 30 11.09 -14.34 -4.87
CA THR A 30 11.07 -15.54 -4.02
C THR A 30 11.50 -15.19 -2.60
N VAL A 31 10.92 -15.89 -1.64
CA VAL A 31 11.33 -15.83 -0.23
C VAL A 31 11.61 -17.24 0.28
N ARG A 32 12.73 -17.44 0.97
CA ARG A 32 13.05 -18.72 1.58
C ARG A 32 12.43 -18.81 2.97
N ASN A 33 11.46 -19.70 3.14
CA ASN A 33 10.76 -19.86 4.42
C ASN A 33 10.13 -21.27 4.53
N ILE A 34 9.52 -21.54 5.69
CA ILE A 34 8.79 -22.79 5.92
C ILE A 34 7.43 -22.71 5.23
N CYS A 35 7.17 -23.64 4.32
CA CYS A 35 5.87 -23.75 3.66
C CYS A 35 4.80 -24.21 4.66
N SER A 36 3.67 -23.51 4.74
CA SER A 36 2.56 -23.87 5.63
C SER A 36 1.92 -25.22 5.29
N SER A 37 1.96 -25.64 4.02
CA SER A 37 1.35 -26.88 3.54
C SER A 37 2.20 -28.11 3.80
N CYS A 38 3.49 -28.07 3.44
CA CYS A 38 4.36 -29.26 3.59
C CYS A 38 5.32 -29.20 4.78
N ARG A 39 5.33 -28.10 5.53
CA ARG A 39 6.17 -27.85 6.72
C ARG A 39 7.68 -27.95 6.48
N LYS A 40 8.12 -27.90 5.22
CA LYS A 40 9.54 -27.91 4.85
C LYS A 40 10.02 -26.51 4.51
N GLN A 41 11.30 -26.25 4.76
CA GLN A 41 11.95 -25.05 4.26
C GLN A 41 12.07 -25.14 2.75
N ALA A 42 11.58 -24.14 2.04
CA ALA A 42 11.51 -24.10 0.58
C ALA A 42 11.61 -22.66 0.08
N ASP A 43 11.93 -22.53 -1.20
CA ASP A 43 11.77 -21.26 -1.89
C ASP A 43 10.29 -21.09 -2.25
N LEU A 44 9.70 -20.00 -1.76
CA LEU A 44 8.31 -19.66 -1.95
C LEU A 44 8.24 -18.60 -3.05
N GLU A 45 7.74 -18.98 -4.22
CA GLU A 45 7.56 -18.09 -5.36
C GLU A 45 6.34 -17.21 -5.12
N ILE A 46 6.54 -15.88 -5.08
CA ILE A 46 5.50 -14.91 -4.80
C ILE A 46 4.65 -14.72 -6.04
N THR A 47 3.35 -14.94 -5.92
CA THR A 47 2.38 -14.79 -6.99
C THR A 47 1.39 -13.66 -6.77
N GLY A 48 1.36 -13.08 -5.56
CA GLY A 48 0.48 -11.95 -5.27
C GLY A 48 0.51 -11.52 -3.81
N PHE A 49 -0.33 -10.55 -3.52
CA PHE A 49 -0.46 -9.95 -2.20
C PHE A 49 -1.93 -9.70 -1.88
N LYS A 50 -2.31 -9.86 -0.61
CA LYS A 50 -3.67 -9.62 -0.12
C LYS A 50 -3.63 -8.83 1.17
N ARG A 51 -4.42 -7.75 1.28
CA ARG A 51 -4.51 -6.95 2.50
C ARG A 51 -4.74 -7.84 3.73
N PHE A 52 -4.00 -7.58 4.79
CA PHE A 52 -4.24 -8.13 6.12
C PHE A 52 -4.83 -7.07 7.04
N ASN A 53 -4.11 -5.96 7.27
CA ASN A 53 -4.55 -4.81 8.07
C ASN A 53 -3.95 -3.51 7.48
N ASP A 54 -3.89 -2.44 8.27
CA ASP A 54 -3.36 -1.15 7.81
C ASP A 54 -1.82 -1.12 7.72
N ASP A 55 -1.13 -2.03 8.39
CA ASP A 55 0.34 -2.10 8.41
C ASP A 55 0.89 -3.17 7.46
N TYR A 56 0.14 -4.26 7.24
CA TYR A 56 0.63 -5.46 6.59
C TYR A 56 -0.32 -6.03 5.53
N HIS A 57 0.28 -6.78 4.60
CA HIS A 57 -0.43 -7.65 3.67
C HIS A 57 0.12 -9.09 3.72
N TYR A 58 -0.73 -10.05 3.41
CA TYR A 58 -0.29 -11.42 3.16
C TYR A 58 0.45 -11.50 1.84
N VAL A 59 1.47 -12.37 1.81
CA VAL A 59 2.11 -12.86 0.59
C VAL A 59 1.37 -14.09 0.13
N ILE A 60 0.95 -14.13 -1.12
CA ILE A 60 0.42 -15.33 -1.78
C ILE A 60 1.58 -15.98 -2.53
N TYR A 61 1.82 -17.27 -2.33
CA TYR A 61 2.99 -17.95 -2.89
C TYR A 61 2.69 -19.34 -3.38
N ILE A 62 3.57 -19.86 -4.26
CA ILE A 62 3.65 -21.27 -4.65
C ILE A 62 4.94 -21.83 -4.07
N CYS A 63 4.84 -22.96 -3.36
CA CYS A 63 5.98 -23.65 -2.78
C CYS A 63 6.76 -24.42 -3.85
N SER A 64 8.06 -24.22 -3.96
CA SER A 64 8.93 -24.96 -4.88
C SER A 64 8.96 -26.48 -4.63
N HIS A 65 8.73 -26.90 -3.37
CA HIS A 65 8.80 -28.31 -2.99
C HIS A 65 7.49 -29.08 -3.20
N CYS A 66 6.36 -28.57 -2.72
CA CYS A 66 5.06 -29.29 -2.84
C CYS A 66 4.13 -28.74 -3.93
N ARG A 67 4.52 -27.62 -4.60
CA ARG A 67 3.76 -26.94 -5.64
C ARG A 67 2.38 -26.43 -5.22
N ASN A 68 2.06 -26.49 -3.93
CA ASN A 68 0.82 -25.95 -3.41
C ASN A 68 0.90 -24.42 -3.29
N SER A 69 -0.21 -23.76 -3.64
CA SER A 69 -0.41 -22.33 -3.36
C SER A 69 -0.90 -22.15 -1.92
N SER A 70 -0.40 -21.13 -1.26
CA SER A 70 -0.82 -20.75 0.10
C SER A 70 -0.54 -19.26 0.33
N TYR A 71 -0.85 -18.78 1.53
CA TYR A 71 -0.54 -17.41 1.93
C TYR A 71 0.12 -17.40 3.31
N ALA A 72 0.94 -16.40 3.56
CA ALA A 72 1.63 -16.21 4.83
C ALA A 72 1.85 -14.74 5.16
N LEU A 73 1.98 -14.44 6.44
CA LEU A 73 2.46 -13.19 6.99
C LEU A 73 3.83 -13.45 7.61
N PHE A 74 4.86 -12.83 7.05
CA PHE A 74 6.23 -12.96 7.56
C PHE A 74 6.54 -11.73 8.43
N ILE A 75 6.17 -11.78 9.71
CA ILE A 75 6.36 -10.67 10.66
C ILE A 75 7.84 -10.27 10.70
N GLY A 76 8.11 -8.97 10.57
CA GLY A 76 9.48 -8.43 10.53
C GLY A 76 10.15 -8.51 9.14
N ASN A 77 9.52 -9.11 8.14
CA ASN A 77 10.01 -9.10 6.78
C ASN A 77 9.37 -7.94 5.99
N PRO A 78 10.16 -7.05 5.37
CA PRO A 78 9.64 -5.90 4.62
C PRO A 78 8.73 -6.29 3.45
N ILE A 79 8.79 -7.55 2.98
CA ILE A 79 7.91 -8.05 1.91
C ILE A 79 6.44 -8.08 2.31
N THR A 80 6.12 -8.16 3.60
CA THR A 80 4.75 -8.16 4.13
C THR A 80 4.28 -6.80 4.62
N SER A 81 5.16 -5.80 4.68
CA SER A 81 4.80 -4.43 5.03
C SER A 81 4.29 -3.68 3.79
N HIS A 82 3.32 -2.79 4.00
CA HIS A 82 2.88 -1.89 2.93
C HIS A 82 4.02 -0.96 2.51
N SER A 83 4.17 -0.76 1.21
CA SER A 83 5.23 0.09 0.65
C SER A 83 4.84 0.69 -0.69
N GLY A 84 5.57 1.73 -1.11
CA GLY A 84 5.34 2.46 -2.36
C GLY A 84 4.26 3.52 -2.21
N GLY A 85 3.73 3.99 -3.34
CA GLY A 85 2.82 5.13 -3.42
C GLY A 85 3.56 6.47 -3.35
N THR A 86 3.10 7.42 -4.15
CA THR A 86 3.68 8.78 -4.26
C THR A 86 2.79 9.83 -3.59
N GLU A 87 1.61 9.43 -3.11
CA GLU A 87 0.64 10.31 -2.48
C GLU A 87 1.17 10.85 -1.15
N THR A 88 0.87 12.11 -0.86
CA THR A 88 1.11 12.68 0.46
C THR A 88 -0.03 12.25 1.39
N PRO A 89 0.26 11.55 2.50
CA PRO A 89 -0.78 11.16 3.45
C PRO A 89 -1.51 12.35 4.05
N THR A 90 -2.82 12.20 4.22
CA THR A 90 -3.70 13.14 4.93
C THR A 90 -4.30 12.46 6.16
N CYS A 91 -5.21 13.14 6.85
CA CYS A 91 -5.93 12.56 7.97
C CYS A 91 -6.71 11.30 7.60
N THR A 92 -7.26 11.25 6.38
CA THR A 92 -8.18 10.20 5.94
C THR A 92 -7.66 9.38 4.76
N THR A 93 -6.69 9.91 4.03
CA THR A 93 -6.12 9.27 2.84
C THR A 93 -4.66 8.91 3.11
N GLY A 94 -4.31 7.67 2.83
CA GLY A 94 -2.93 7.17 2.93
C GLY A 94 -2.26 7.07 1.56
N LYS A 95 -1.05 6.52 1.55
CA LYS A 95 -0.37 6.07 0.34
C LYS A 95 -1.01 4.79 -0.19
N THR A 96 -0.96 4.57 -1.49
CA THR A 96 -1.43 3.33 -2.10
C THR A 96 -0.28 2.31 -2.16
N CYS A 97 -0.42 1.19 -1.48
CA CYS A 97 0.58 0.12 -1.56
C CYS A 97 0.68 -0.41 -3.00
N THR A 98 1.88 -0.39 -3.58
CA THR A 98 2.11 -0.84 -4.95
C THR A 98 1.96 -2.35 -5.13
N ARG A 99 1.98 -3.13 -4.04
CA ARG A 99 1.87 -4.59 -4.08
C ARG A 99 0.42 -5.08 -3.97
N CYS A 100 -0.39 -4.50 -3.08
CA CYS A 100 -1.76 -4.98 -2.81
C CYS A 100 -2.86 -3.94 -3.09
N GLY A 101 -2.52 -2.72 -3.51
CA GLY A 101 -3.48 -1.65 -3.81
C GLY A 101 -4.18 -1.03 -2.59
N THR A 102 -3.86 -1.48 -1.37
CA THR A 102 -4.48 -0.96 -0.15
C THR A 102 -3.89 0.40 0.23
N GLN A 103 -4.72 1.32 0.69
CA GLN A 103 -4.25 2.56 1.31
C GLN A 103 -3.70 2.29 2.72
N TYR A 104 -2.55 2.87 3.04
CA TYR A 104 -1.86 2.73 4.32
C TYR A 104 -1.21 4.03 4.77
N GLY A 105 -0.87 4.12 6.06
CA GLY A 105 -0.14 5.26 6.61
C GLY A 105 -0.97 6.55 6.63
N LYS A 106 -2.30 6.46 6.82
CA LYS A 106 -3.14 7.63 7.11
C LYS A 106 -2.66 8.30 8.39
N LEU A 107 -2.65 9.62 8.42
CA LEU A 107 -2.17 10.37 9.58
C LEU A 107 -3.15 10.33 10.75
N GLY A 108 -4.45 10.05 10.48
CA GLY A 108 -5.52 10.24 11.46
C GLY A 108 -5.75 11.71 11.75
N HIS A 109 -6.74 12.01 12.60
CA HIS A 109 -6.99 13.37 13.07
C HIS A 109 -6.19 13.66 14.33
N ASP A 110 -5.62 14.85 14.39
CA ASP A 110 -5.00 15.41 15.58
C ASP A 110 -6.01 16.36 16.23
N TRP A 111 -6.83 15.81 17.12
CA TRP A 111 -7.94 16.53 17.69
C TRP A 111 -7.47 17.56 18.72
N GLY A 112 -7.90 18.81 18.55
CA GLY A 112 -7.75 19.85 19.56
C GLY A 112 -8.59 19.62 20.81
N ALA A 113 -8.54 20.57 21.75
CA ALA A 113 -9.36 20.53 22.95
C ALA A 113 -10.86 20.68 22.59
N TRP A 114 -11.71 20.06 23.41
CA TRP A 114 -13.15 20.25 23.33
C TRP A 114 -13.55 21.70 23.66
N GLN A 115 -14.43 22.26 22.84
CA GLN A 115 -14.95 23.62 22.95
C GLN A 115 -16.47 23.56 23.07
N SER A 116 -17.06 24.50 23.81
CA SER A 116 -18.52 24.64 23.90
C SER A 116 -19.05 25.47 22.72
N ARG A 117 -20.19 25.05 22.14
CA ARG A 117 -20.94 25.88 21.19
C ARG A 117 -21.78 26.98 21.84
N GLY A 118 -21.75 27.08 23.16
CA GLY A 118 -22.55 28.09 23.90
C GLY A 118 -24.02 27.73 24.07
N ASN A 119 -24.44 26.55 23.63
CA ASN A 119 -25.86 26.08 23.72
C ASN A 119 -26.09 25.04 24.82
N ASN A 120 -25.09 24.73 25.65
CA ASN A 120 -25.11 23.74 26.74
C ASN A 120 -25.52 22.30 26.33
N SER A 121 -25.63 22.02 25.04
CA SER A 121 -26.06 20.71 24.55
C SER A 121 -24.97 19.96 23.79
N GLU A 122 -23.99 20.68 23.24
CA GLU A 122 -22.95 20.10 22.41
C GLU A 122 -21.57 20.70 22.70
N HIS A 123 -20.57 19.83 22.63
CA HIS A 123 -19.16 20.18 22.52
C HIS A 123 -18.65 19.81 21.14
N PHE A 124 -17.66 20.53 20.67
CA PHE A 124 -16.99 20.22 19.42
C PHE A 124 -15.46 20.33 19.58
N ARG A 125 -14.76 19.68 18.70
CA ARG A 125 -13.32 19.85 18.52
C ARG A 125 -12.95 19.73 17.05
N THR A 126 -11.91 20.43 16.64
CA THR A 126 -11.41 20.47 15.27
C THR A 126 -10.07 19.77 15.15
N CYS A 127 -9.79 19.23 13.99
CA CYS A 127 -8.47 18.72 13.69
C CYS A 127 -7.45 19.87 13.61
N GLN A 128 -6.30 19.69 14.25
CA GLN A 128 -5.23 20.70 14.30
C GLN A 128 -4.21 20.57 13.16
N ARG A 129 -4.41 19.58 12.25
CA ARG A 129 -3.52 19.40 11.10
C ARG A 129 -3.86 20.38 10.01
N ASP A 130 -2.84 20.99 9.41
CA ASP A 130 -3.00 21.89 8.30
C ASP A 130 -3.77 21.24 7.14
N GLY A 131 -4.76 21.99 6.59
CA GLY A 131 -5.59 21.53 5.49
C GLY A 131 -6.63 20.46 5.85
N CYS A 132 -6.92 20.25 7.14
CA CYS A 132 -7.96 19.34 7.60
C CYS A 132 -9.05 20.11 8.38
N ASP A 133 -10.19 20.28 7.76
CA ASP A 133 -11.35 20.98 8.36
C ASP A 133 -12.31 20.01 9.11
N ALA A 134 -11.82 18.83 9.48
CA ALA A 134 -12.66 17.85 10.18
C ALA A 134 -13.02 18.33 11.58
N GLU A 135 -14.31 18.18 11.90
CA GLU A 135 -14.89 18.48 13.20
C GLU A 135 -15.50 17.21 13.80
N GLN A 136 -15.34 17.05 15.09
CA GLN A 136 -16.03 16.02 15.87
C GLN A 136 -16.93 16.69 16.90
N THR A 137 -18.17 16.22 17.02
CA THR A 137 -19.16 16.70 18.00
C THR A 137 -19.46 15.62 19.02
N ALA A 138 -19.79 16.04 20.24
CA ALA A 138 -20.29 15.18 21.30
C ALA A 138 -21.36 15.91 22.09
N GLY A 139 -22.43 15.20 22.45
CA GLY A 139 -23.46 15.74 23.34
C GLY A 139 -22.92 15.95 24.75
N CYS A 140 -23.42 16.96 25.44
CA CYS A 140 -23.22 17.10 26.88
C CYS A 140 -24.05 16.01 27.58
N SER A 141 -23.47 14.86 27.89
CA SER A 141 -24.08 13.96 28.87
C SER A 141 -23.95 14.63 30.24
N GLY A 142 -25.08 15.06 30.76
CA GLY A 142 -25.15 15.61 32.11
C GLY A 142 -24.92 14.53 33.17
N ASP A 143 -23.66 14.15 33.42
CA ASP A 143 -23.29 13.48 34.66
C ASP A 143 -23.23 14.51 35.79
N SER A 144 -24.41 14.82 36.31
CA SER A 144 -24.59 15.45 37.60
C SER A 144 -24.33 14.42 38.69
N SER A 145 -23.09 14.03 38.90
CA SER A 145 -22.63 13.36 40.11
C SER A 145 -21.23 13.83 40.51
N ALA A 146 -21.09 15.14 40.68
CA ALA A 146 -20.12 15.64 41.62
C ALA A 146 -20.76 15.58 43.01
N SER A 147 -20.64 14.45 43.69
CA SER A 147 -20.83 14.39 45.13
C SER A 147 -19.68 15.14 45.78
N VAL A 148 -20.06 16.18 46.57
CA VAL A 148 -19.21 16.92 47.48
C VAL A 148 -18.66 16.00 48.56
#